data_b3ab61901d8e9533b88520eb21372da3
#
_entry.id   b3ab61901d8e9533b88520eb21372da3
#
_cell.length_a   1.000
_cell.length_b   1.000
_cell.length_c   1.000
_cell.angle_alpha   90.00
_cell.angle_beta   90.00
_cell.angle_gamma   90.00
#
_symmetry.space_group_name_H-M   'P 1'
#
loop_
_entity.id
_entity.type
_entity.pdbx_description
1 polymer ?
#
loop_
_entity_poly.entity_id
_entity_poly.type
_entity_poly.pdbx_seq_one_letter_code
_entity_poly.pdbx_strand_id
1 'polypeptide(L)'
;QLSEEVRPTPVVTVVDEVAELYLMTDKSEKDEIARTSTLLLRNAQLGRAFGLYLVVAGQRVGSDLGPGVTALRAQITGRICHRVNDGETAKMALGDLAPDSLSAALKIPAEMPGVAVTVGADGRWYRARADLTTEEMAEEASAEYSHMAPDWDSLVSGRAEETVPADTVDWDRLEEEMA
;
A
#
# COMPACT_ATOMS: atom_id res chain seq x y z
N GLN A 1 -4.95 -14.06 19.25
CA GLN A 1 -5.84 -12.90 19.02
C GLN A 1 -5.72 -11.97 20.21
N LEU A 2 -5.33 -10.72 19.98
CA LEU A 2 -5.35 -9.69 21.00
C LEU A 2 -6.80 -9.50 21.50
N SER A 3 -6.99 -9.26 22.81
CA SER A 3 -8.29 -8.93 23.36
C SER A 3 -8.81 -7.62 22.72
N GLU A 4 -10.11 -7.42 22.70
CA GLU A 4 -10.74 -6.24 22.07
C GLU A 4 -10.24 -4.93 22.68
N GLU A 5 -9.83 -4.95 23.96
CA GLU A 5 -9.27 -3.81 24.71
C GLU A 5 -7.85 -3.41 24.27
N VAL A 6 -7.14 -4.26 23.52
CA VAL A 6 -5.73 -4.06 23.11
C VAL A 6 -5.60 -3.91 21.58
N ARG A 7 -6.70 -3.79 20.86
CA ARG A 7 -6.64 -3.58 19.41
C ARG A 7 -6.17 -2.16 19.11
N PRO A 8 -5.03 -2.00 18.44
CA PRO A 8 -4.59 -0.66 18.03
C PRO A 8 -5.57 -0.04 17.04
N THR A 9 -5.72 1.27 17.08
CA THR A 9 -6.46 2.02 16.07
C THR A 9 -5.89 1.70 14.68
N PRO A 10 -6.73 1.26 13.71
CA PRO A 10 -6.25 1.00 12.36
C PRO A 10 -5.72 2.28 11.72
N VAL A 11 -4.52 2.19 11.14
CA VAL A 11 -3.90 3.28 10.37
C VAL A 11 -3.80 2.84 8.91
N VAL A 12 -4.31 3.66 8.01
CA VAL A 12 -4.20 3.43 6.56
C VAL A 12 -3.23 4.44 5.97
N THR A 13 -2.11 3.94 5.47
CA THR A 13 -1.15 4.75 4.73
C THR A 13 -1.51 4.67 3.24
N VAL A 14 -1.76 5.81 2.62
CA VAL A 14 -2.04 5.91 1.19
C VAL A 14 -0.85 6.56 0.49
N VAL A 15 -0.30 5.87 -0.50
CA VAL A 15 0.73 6.37 -1.42
C VAL A 15 0.07 6.54 -2.77
N ASP A 16 -0.23 7.77 -3.17
CA ASP A 16 -0.98 8.09 -4.38
C ASP A 16 -0.19 7.81 -5.67
N GLU A 17 1.07 8.24 -5.72
CA GLU A 17 1.98 7.89 -6.81
C GLU A 17 3.29 7.34 -6.24
N VAL A 18 3.42 6.03 -6.30
CA VAL A 18 4.59 5.35 -5.73
C VAL A 18 5.91 5.70 -6.45
N ALA A 19 5.84 6.07 -7.72
CA ALA A 19 7.01 6.46 -8.49
C ALA A 19 7.71 7.68 -7.87
N GLU A 20 6.96 8.62 -7.28
CA GLU A 20 7.51 9.81 -6.65
C GLU A 20 8.47 9.48 -5.48
N LEU A 21 8.22 8.38 -4.77
CA LEU A 21 9.09 7.92 -3.68
C LEU A 21 10.43 7.33 -4.15
N TYR A 22 10.55 7.06 -5.44
CA TYR A 22 11.74 6.48 -6.07
C TYR A 22 12.45 7.46 -7.02
N LEU A 23 11.87 8.65 -7.22
CA LEU A 23 12.52 9.70 -8.01
C LEU A 23 13.81 10.14 -7.30
N MET A 24 14.91 9.99 -8.01
CA MET A 24 16.23 10.41 -7.57
C MET A 24 16.68 11.61 -8.39
N THR A 25 16.70 12.76 -7.76
CA THR A 25 17.19 14.01 -8.38
C THR A 25 18.68 14.18 -8.16
N ASP A 26 19.21 13.63 -7.05
CA ASP A 26 20.61 13.65 -6.69
C ASP A 26 21.08 12.27 -6.17
N LYS A 27 22.35 11.95 -6.36
CA LYS A 27 22.97 10.71 -5.87
C LYS A 27 22.97 10.61 -4.34
N SER A 28 22.91 11.73 -3.62
CA SER A 28 22.82 11.77 -2.16
C SER A 28 21.51 11.20 -1.61
N GLU A 29 20.44 11.17 -2.42
CA GLU A 29 19.11 10.65 -2.02
C GLU A 29 19.02 9.13 -2.06
N LYS A 30 20.05 8.45 -2.57
CA LYS A 30 20.04 6.99 -2.74
C LYS A 30 19.78 6.23 -1.45
N ASP A 31 20.39 6.66 -0.36
CA ASP A 31 20.24 5.99 0.94
C ASP A 31 18.85 6.23 1.54
N GLU A 32 18.29 7.40 1.32
CA GLU A 32 16.93 7.75 1.74
C GLU A 32 15.90 6.93 0.97
N ILE A 33 16.03 6.81 -0.34
CA ILE A 33 15.18 5.99 -1.18
C ILE A 33 15.26 4.51 -0.75
N ALA A 34 16.46 3.99 -0.51
CA ALA A 34 16.65 2.62 -0.04
C ALA A 34 15.98 2.39 1.32
N ARG A 35 16.08 3.36 2.24
CA ARG A 35 15.43 3.32 3.55
C ARG A 35 13.91 3.35 3.41
N THR A 36 13.37 4.26 2.61
CA THR A 36 11.92 4.36 2.34
C THR A 36 11.38 3.07 1.75
N SER A 37 12.07 2.51 0.76
CA SER A 37 11.73 1.22 0.15
C SER A 37 11.68 0.08 1.20
N THR A 38 12.67 0.02 2.08
CA THR A 38 12.71 -0.97 3.16
C THR A 38 11.55 -0.79 4.14
N LEU A 39 11.24 0.45 4.53
CA LEU A 39 10.12 0.73 5.44
C LEU A 39 8.76 0.38 4.82
N LEU A 40 8.54 0.69 3.55
CA LEU A 40 7.33 0.29 2.82
C LEU A 40 7.20 -1.23 2.75
N LEU A 41 8.29 -1.93 2.43
CA LEU A 41 8.30 -3.39 2.39
C LEU A 41 7.96 -4.00 3.75
N ARG A 42 8.59 -3.51 4.83
CA ARG A 42 8.29 -3.98 6.19
C ARG A 42 6.86 -3.68 6.61
N ASN A 43 6.33 -2.51 6.25
CA ASN A 43 4.91 -2.21 6.49
C ASN A 43 4.01 -3.21 5.75
N ALA A 44 4.28 -3.51 4.48
CA ALA A 44 3.50 -4.50 3.72
C ALA A 44 3.58 -5.92 4.32
N GLN A 45 4.73 -6.31 4.88
CA GLN A 45 4.95 -7.64 5.47
C GLN A 45 4.33 -7.78 6.86
N LEU A 46 4.53 -6.80 7.72
CA LEU A 46 4.26 -6.91 9.16
C LEU A 46 3.11 -6.02 9.63
N GLY A 47 2.86 -4.92 8.94
CA GLY A 47 1.95 -3.86 9.38
C GLY A 47 0.55 -4.36 9.71
N ARG A 48 0.04 -5.31 8.92
CA ARG A 48 -1.30 -5.88 9.11
C ARG A 48 -1.52 -6.45 10.53
N ALA A 49 -0.51 -7.06 11.12
CA ALA A 49 -0.59 -7.61 12.47
C ALA A 49 -0.78 -6.52 13.53
N PHE A 50 -0.35 -5.31 13.21
CA PHE A 50 -0.43 -4.12 14.09
C PHE A 50 -1.53 -3.14 13.70
N GLY A 51 -2.43 -3.53 12.78
CA GLY A 51 -3.49 -2.64 12.29
C GLY A 51 -3.01 -1.58 11.30
N LEU A 52 -1.80 -1.73 10.75
CA LEU A 52 -1.26 -0.84 9.72
C LEU A 52 -1.60 -1.40 8.33
N TYR A 53 -2.27 -0.63 7.53
CA TYR A 53 -2.66 -0.98 6.17
C TYR A 53 -1.98 -0.06 5.17
N LEU A 54 -1.61 -0.62 4.02
CA LEU A 54 -0.93 0.11 2.97
C LEU A 54 -1.74 0.04 1.67
N VAL A 55 -2.06 1.20 1.13
CA VAL A 55 -2.63 1.39 -0.20
C VAL A 55 -1.58 2.07 -1.06
N VAL A 56 -1.20 1.43 -2.16
CA VAL A 56 -0.19 1.96 -3.07
C VAL A 56 -0.82 2.12 -4.44
N ALA A 57 -0.85 3.33 -4.94
CA ALA A 57 -1.25 3.63 -6.30
C ALA A 57 -0.05 4.08 -7.14
N GLY A 58 -0.20 4.00 -8.45
CA GLY A 58 0.81 4.45 -9.39
C GLY A 58 0.39 4.14 -10.82
N GLN A 59 0.89 4.91 -11.76
CA GLN A 59 0.62 4.71 -13.19
C GLN A 59 1.39 3.51 -13.73
N ARG A 60 2.61 3.30 -13.26
CA ARG A 60 3.46 2.14 -13.59
C ARG A 60 4.24 1.72 -12.35
N VAL A 61 4.10 0.47 -11.95
CA VAL A 61 4.79 -0.09 -10.78
C VAL A 61 5.71 -1.23 -11.25
N GLY A 62 6.69 -0.87 -12.06
CA GLY A 62 7.68 -1.79 -12.63
C GLY A 62 8.96 -1.89 -11.79
N SER A 63 9.80 -2.87 -12.14
CA SER A 63 11.12 -3.05 -11.50
C SER A 63 12.11 -1.92 -11.84
N ASP A 64 11.79 -1.12 -12.84
CA ASP A 64 12.53 0.05 -13.31
C ASP A 64 12.44 1.24 -12.36
N LEU A 65 11.46 1.26 -11.45
CA LEU A 65 11.32 2.33 -10.45
C LEU A 65 12.47 2.35 -9.44
N GLY A 66 12.92 1.18 -8.99
CA GLY A 66 14.02 1.14 -8.04
C GLY A 66 14.11 -0.15 -7.22
N PRO A 67 15.10 -0.24 -6.32
CA PRO A 67 15.32 -1.42 -5.49
C PRO A 67 14.11 -1.66 -4.56
N GLY A 68 13.73 -2.93 -4.39
CA GLY A 68 12.66 -3.33 -3.47
C GLY A 68 11.24 -3.24 -4.02
N VAL A 69 10.98 -2.55 -5.13
CA VAL A 69 9.63 -2.41 -5.73
C VAL A 69 9.01 -3.76 -6.06
N THR A 70 9.78 -4.67 -6.64
CA THR A 70 9.31 -6.03 -6.96
C THR A 70 8.94 -6.81 -5.71
N ALA A 71 9.74 -6.70 -4.64
CA ALA A 71 9.45 -7.33 -3.36
C ALA A 71 8.20 -6.73 -2.70
N LEU A 72 8.05 -5.40 -2.73
CA LEU A 72 6.85 -4.71 -2.25
C LEU A 72 5.59 -5.20 -2.99
N ARG A 73 5.64 -5.25 -4.33
CA ARG A 73 4.52 -5.79 -5.15
C ARG A 73 4.15 -7.22 -4.78
N ALA A 74 5.13 -8.06 -4.46
CA ALA A 74 4.88 -9.45 -4.06
C ALA A 74 4.12 -9.55 -2.73
N GLN A 75 4.25 -8.58 -1.83
CA GLN A 75 3.55 -8.54 -0.55
C GLN A 75 2.11 -7.99 -0.67
N ILE A 76 1.85 -7.16 -1.69
CA ILE A 76 0.52 -6.59 -1.91
C ILE A 76 -0.32 -7.59 -2.71
N THR A 77 -1.25 -8.26 -2.05
CA THR A 77 -2.06 -9.34 -2.64
C THR A 77 -3.39 -8.84 -3.23
N GLY A 78 -4.00 -7.81 -2.66
CA GLY A 78 -5.16 -7.14 -3.24
C GLY A 78 -4.71 -6.18 -4.35
N ARG A 79 -5.23 -6.34 -5.56
CA ARG A 79 -4.81 -5.56 -6.72
C ARG A 79 -5.99 -4.99 -7.46
N ILE A 80 -5.86 -3.75 -7.90
CA ILE A 80 -6.88 -3.03 -8.67
C ILE A 80 -6.19 -2.44 -9.90
N CYS A 81 -6.78 -2.66 -11.05
CA CYS A 81 -6.32 -2.10 -12.31
C CYS A 81 -7.47 -1.40 -13.03
N HIS A 82 -7.38 -0.11 -13.18
CA HIS A 82 -8.25 0.66 -14.05
C HIS A 82 -7.92 0.38 -15.52
N ARG A 83 -8.58 1.07 -16.44
CA ARG A 83 -8.28 0.97 -17.87
C ARG A 83 -6.80 1.27 -18.13
N VAL A 84 -6.16 0.39 -18.87
CA VAL A 84 -4.77 0.52 -19.33
C VAL A 84 -4.72 0.35 -20.85
N ASN A 85 -3.65 0.83 -21.47
CA ASN A 85 -3.51 0.82 -22.94
C ASN A 85 -2.73 -0.38 -23.47
N ASP A 86 -2.02 -1.10 -22.60
CA ASP A 86 -1.16 -2.21 -23.00
C ASP A 86 -1.15 -3.34 -21.95
N GLY A 87 -0.82 -4.55 -22.43
CA GLY A 87 -0.83 -5.76 -21.61
C GLY A 87 0.27 -5.80 -20.56
N GLU A 88 1.39 -5.10 -20.78
CA GLU A 88 2.48 -5.04 -19.80
C GLU A 88 2.08 -4.24 -18.57
N THR A 89 1.45 -3.09 -18.78
CA THR A 89 0.89 -2.28 -17.70
C THR A 89 -0.18 -3.06 -16.92
N ALA A 90 -1.08 -3.78 -17.63
CA ALA A 90 -2.05 -4.66 -16.98
C ALA A 90 -1.36 -5.73 -16.10
N LYS A 91 -0.33 -6.37 -16.62
CA LYS A 91 0.45 -7.38 -15.91
C LYS A 91 1.21 -6.80 -14.71
N MET A 92 1.76 -5.61 -14.83
CA MET A 92 2.40 -4.91 -13.71
C MET A 92 1.41 -4.66 -12.58
N ALA A 93 0.18 -4.26 -12.90
CA ALA A 93 -0.86 -4.01 -11.90
C ALA A 93 -1.41 -5.30 -11.30
N LEU A 94 -1.89 -6.24 -12.12
CA LEU A 94 -2.65 -7.41 -11.68
C LEU A 94 -1.78 -8.64 -11.39
N GLY A 95 -0.56 -8.72 -11.93
CA GLY A 95 0.31 -9.88 -11.78
C GLY A 95 -0.14 -11.06 -12.66
N ASP A 96 0.35 -12.26 -12.32
CA ASP A 96 0.13 -13.49 -13.08
C ASP A 96 -0.92 -14.44 -12.45
N LEU A 97 -1.54 -14.05 -11.32
CA LEU A 97 -2.46 -14.91 -10.56
C LEU A 97 -3.78 -15.20 -11.29
N ALA A 98 -4.21 -14.31 -12.16
CA ALA A 98 -5.46 -14.42 -12.90
C ALA A 98 -5.26 -13.94 -14.35
N PRO A 99 -4.74 -14.79 -15.27
CA PRO A 99 -4.40 -14.37 -16.66
C PRO A 99 -5.56 -13.72 -17.41
N ASP A 100 -6.79 -14.19 -17.23
CA ASP A 100 -7.98 -13.62 -17.88
C ASP A 100 -8.28 -12.19 -17.42
N SER A 101 -7.85 -11.80 -16.24
CA SER A 101 -8.02 -10.45 -15.69
C SER A 101 -7.30 -9.39 -16.52
N LEU A 102 -6.16 -9.73 -17.12
CA LEU A 102 -5.38 -8.82 -17.98
C LEU A 102 -6.20 -8.42 -19.20
N SER A 103 -6.81 -9.41 -19.86
CA SER A 103 -7.69 -9.18 -21.01
C SER A 103 -8.91 -8.34 -20.63
N ALA A 104 -9.44 -8.55 -19.41
CA ALA A 104 -10.59 -7.80 -18.91
C ALA A 104 -10.24 -6.32 -18.66
N ALA A 105 -9.05 -6.02 -18.12
CA ALA A 105 -8.58 -4.66 -17.91
C ALA A 105 -8.39 -3.90 -19.23
N LEU A 106 -7.79 -4.54 -20.23
CA LEU A 106 -7.61 -3.95 -21.56
C LEU A 106 -8.94 -3.64 -22.29
N LYS A 107 -10.00 -4.38 -21.96
CA LYS A 107 -11.33 -4.21 -22.57
C LYS A 107 -12.22 -3.20 -21.84
N ILE A 108 -11.71 -2.50 -20.83
CA ILE A 108 -12.47 -1.42 -20.19
C ILE A 108 -12.60 -0.25 -21.18
N PRO A 109 -13.83 0.15 -21.58
CA PRO A 109 -14.03 1.27 -22.48
C PRO A 109 -13.57 2.60 -21.86
N ALA A 110 -13.09 3.51 -22.70
CA ALA A 110 -12.65 4.84 -22.25
C ALA A 110 -13.81 5.66 -21.64
N GLU A 111 -15.04 5.40 -22.10
CA GLU A 111 -16.26 6.09 -21.68
C GLU A 111 -16.80 5.59 -20.34
N MET A 112 -16.11 4.63 -19.70
CA MET A 112 -16.51 4.06 -18.41
C MET A 112 -15.51 4.42 -17.29
N PRO A 113 -15.47 5.67 -16.83
CA PRO A 113 -14.63 6.05 -15.71
C PRO A 113 -15.07 5.29 -14.43
N GLY A 114 -14.11 5.06 -13.54
CA GLY A 114 -14.34 4.34 -12.29
C GLY A 114 -14.39 2.82 -12.44
N VAL A 115 -14.47 2.27 -13.66
CA VAL A 115 -14.42 0.81 -13.86
C VAL A 115 -13.00 0.31 -13.66
N ALA A 116 -12.89 -0.81 -12.94
CA ALA A 116 -11.63 -1.49 -12.66
C ALA A 116 -11.81 -3.01 -12.66
N VAL A 117 -10.69 -3.71 -12.83
CA VAL A 117 -10.56 -5.13 -12.55
C VAL A 117 -9.82 -5.28 -11.23
N THR A 118 -10.38 -6.06 -10.32
CA THR A 118 -9.79 -6.36 -9.01
C THR A 118 -9.39 -7.83 -8.97
N VAL A 119 -8.23 -8.12 -8.39
CA VAL A 119 -7.74 -9.48 -8.15
C VAL A 119 -7.46 -9.64 -6.66
N GLY A 120 -8.03 -10.68 -6.06
CA GLY A 120 -7.78 -11.06 -4.67
C GLY A 120 -6.60 -12.04 -4.52
N ALA A 121 -6.20 -12.28 -3.27
CA ALA A 121 -5.16 -13.24 -2.93
C ALA A 121 -5.50 -14.69 -3.32
N ASP A 122 -6.79 -14.99 -3.48
CA ASP A 122 -7.30 -16.30 -3.90
C ASP A 122 -7.26 -16.53 -5.42
N GLY A 123 -6.71 -15.55 -6.19
CA GLY A 123 -6.65 -15.58 -7.64
C GLY A 123 -8.00 -15.32 -8.33
N ARG A 124 -9.05 -15.04 -7.58
CA ARG A 124 -10.31 -14.62 -8.16
C ARG A 124 -10.25 -13.18 -8.60
N TRP A 125 -10.92 -12.88 -9.68
CA TRP A 125 -11.00 -11.52 -10.17
C TRP A 125 -12.46 -11.11 -10.44
N TYR A 126 -12.70 -9.83 -10.31
CA TYR A 126 -14.00 -9.22 -10.52
C TYR A 126 -13.83 -7.92 -11.30
N ARG A 127 -14.86 -7.59 -12.08
CA ARG A 127 -14.98 -6.26 -12.66
C ARG A 127 -15.91 -5.45 -11.77
N ALA A 128 -15.42 -4.35 -11.26
CA ALA A 128 -16.15 -3.46 -10.38
C ALA A 128 -16.20 -2.05 -10.97
N ARG A 129 -17.12 -1.25 -10.50
CA ARG A 129 -17.16 0.19 -10.77
C ARG A 129 -17.27 0.90 -9.44
N ALA A 130 -16.36 1.85 -9.21
CA ALA A 130 -16.45 2.75 -8.07
C ALA A 130 -17.63 3.72 -8.26
N ASP A 131 -18.31 4.04 -7.17
CA ASP A 131 -19.27 5.12 -7.17
C ASP A 131 -18.57 6.47 -7.36
N LEU A 132 -19.29 7.41 -7.93
CA LEU A 132 -18.79 8.76 -8.08
C LEU A 132 -18.75 9.43 -6.71
N THR A 133 -17.58 9.83 -6.27
CA THR A 133 -17.41 10.70 -5.09
C THR A 133 -16.99 12.07 -5.58
N THR A 134 -17.80 13.08 -5.29
CA THR A 134 -17.47 14.49 -5.58
C THR A 134 -16.61 15.07 -4.46
N GLU A 135 -15.94 16.19 -4.73
CA GLU A 135 -15.19 16.92 -3.73
C GLU A 135 -16.06 17.31 -2.53
N GLU A 136 -17.28 17.81 -2.79
CA GLU A 136 -18.27 18.16 -1.77
C GLU A 136 -18.61 16.95 -0.89
N MET A 137 -18.88 15.78 -1.48
CA MET A 137 -19.14 14.54 -0.71
C MET A 137 -17.94 14.12 0.15
N ALA A 138 -16.72 14.31 -0.35
CA ALA A 138 -15.52 14.00 0.39
C ALA A 138 -15.31 14.97 1.57
N GLU A 139 -15.57 16.26 1.36
CA GLU A 139 -15.53 17.29 2.40
C GLU A 139 -16.57 17.03 3.50
N GLU A 140 -17.82 16.74 3.12
CA GLU A 140 -18.89 16.38 4.05
C GLU A 140 -18.53 15.16 4.89
N ALA A 141 -18.07 14.09 4.25
CA ALA A 141 -17.63 12.88 4.95
C ALA A 141 -16.46 13.15 5.89
N SER A 142 -15.47 13.94 5.45
CA SER A 142 -14.34 14.33 6.28
C SER A 142 -14.78 15.12 7.51
N ALA A 143 -15.70 16.04 7.37
CA ALA A 143 -16.24 16.83 8.48
C ALA A 143 -17.06 15.96 9.45
N GLU A 144 -17.90 15.07 8.92
CA GLU A 144 -18.74 14.16 9.72
C GLU A 144 -17.90 13.23 10.59
N TYR A 145 -16.83 12.64 10.02
CA TYR A 145 -16.01 11.65 10.70
C TYR A 145 -14.73 12.22 11.35
N SER A 146 -14.52 13.54 11.31
CA SER A 146 -13.33 14.19 11.89
C SER A 146 -13.12 13.86 13.36
N HIS A 147 -14.20 13.72 14.13
CA HIS A 147 -14.18 13.39 15.55
C HIS A 147 -13.67 11.95 15.83
N MET A 148 -13.66 11.07 14.82
CA MET A 148 -13.15 9.69 14.93
C MET A 148 -11.66 9.60 14.60
N ALA A 149 -11.09 10.64 14.01
CA ALA A 149 -9.67 10.67 13.71
C ALA A 149 -8.89 10.87 15.03
N PRO A 150 -7.96 9.97 15.38
CA PRO A 150 -7.13 10.17 16.54
C PRO A 150 -6.23 11.39 16.32
N ASP A 151 -5.99 12.13 17.39
CA ASP A 151 -4.98 13.18 17.36
C ASP A 151 -3.59 12.59 17.09
N TRP A 152 -2.86 13.21 16.14
CA TRP A 152 -1.54 12.72 15.76
C TRP A 152 -0.55 12.68 16.91
N ASP A 153 -0.60 13.71 17.76
CA ASP A 153 0.28 13.80 18.92
C ASP A 153 0.01 12.68 19.93
N SER A 154 -1.25 12.27 20.08
CA SER A 154 -1.63 11.13 20.92
C SER A 154 -1.15 9.78 20.34
N LEU A 155 -1.14 9.64 19.03
CA LEU A 155 -0.61 8.43 18.35
C LEU A 155 0.91 8.32 18.47
N VAL A 156 1.62 9.45 18.48
CA VAL A 156 3.08 9.50 18.54
C VAL A 156 3.57 9.48 19.99
N SER A 157 2.90 10.16 20.91
CA SER A 157 3.30 10.24 22.32
C SER A 157 3.09 8.93 23.07
N GLY A 158 2.11 8.11 22.71
CA GLY A 158 1.99 6.75 23.23
C GLY A 158 3.20 5.84 22.91
N ARG A 159 4.08 6.29 22.02
CA ARG A 159 5.38 5.67 21.71
C ARG A 159 6.53 6.19 22.59
N ALA A 160 6.36 7.35 23.24
CA ALA A 160 7.46 8.00 23.97
C ALA A 160 7.72 7.39 25.35
N GLU A 161 6.78 6.64 25.91
CA GLU A 161 6.93 6.02 27.25
C GLU A 161 7.56 4.62 27.21
N GLU A 162 7.64 3.96 26.03
CA GLU A 162 8.35 2.69 25.83
C GLU A 162 9.37 2.77 24.69
N THR A 163 10.24 3.75 24.70
CA THR A 163 11.44 3.67 23.86
C THR A 163 12.41 2.70 24.52
N VAL A 164 12.29 1.43 24.16
CA VAL A 164 13.45 0.53 24.17
C VAL A 164 14.47 1.22 23.27
N PRO A 165 15.63 1.65 23.80
CA PRO A 165 16.66 2.28 22.97
C PRO A 165 16.95 1.37 21.78
N ALA A 166 17.08 1.94 20.58
CA ALA A 166 17.33 1.15 19.36
C ALA A 166 18.56 0.24 19.48
N ASP A 167 19.48 0.60 20.37
CA ASP A 167 20.72 -0.14 20.70
C ASP A 167 20.46 -1.40 21.54
N THR A 168 19.25 -1.63 22.05
CA THR A 168 18.93 -2.82 22.87
C THR A 168 18.14 -3.87 22.11
N VAL A 169 17.75 -3.60 20.86
CA VAL A 169 17.12 -4.61 20.01
C VAL A 169 18.22 -5.45 19.35
N ASP A 170 18.40 -6.66 19.86
CA ASP A 170 19.27 -7.66 19.28
C ASP A 170 18.63 -8.22 18.00
N TRP A 171 18.92 -7.57 16.89
CA TRP A 171 18.39 -7.94 15.58
C TRP A 171 18.89 -9.30 15.11
N ASP A 172 20.10 -9.68 15.47
CA ASP A 172 20.72 -10.97 15.10
C ASP A 172 19.96 -12.13 15.76
N ARG A 173 19.53 -11.95 17.01
CA ARG A 173 18.71 -12.91 17.72
C ARG A 173 17.31 -13.09 17.12
N LEU A 174 16.69 -12.02 16.64
CA LEU A 174 15.38 -12.10 15.99
C LEU A 174 15.45 -12.79 14.63
N GLU A 175 16.56 -12.70 13.92
CA GLU A 175 16.77 -13.41 12.67
C GLU A 175 17.00 -14.92 12.92
N GLU A 176 17.67 -15.30 14.00
CA GLU A 176 17.86 -16.70 14.39
C GLU A 176 16.56 -17.40 14.84
N GLU A 177 15.65 -16.67 15.50
CA GLU A 177 14.33 -17.21 15.93
C GLU A 177 13.34 -17.36 14.77
N MET A 178 13.60 -16.72 13.61
CA MET A 178 12.75 -16.76 12.41
C MET A 178 13.27 -17.71 11.31
N ALA A 179 14.41 -18.35 11.50
CA ALA A 179 15.03 -19.30 10.56
C ALA A 179 14.63 -20.73 10.87
#